data_3a5738a217b175ff0b8420698b1cf41a
#
_entry.id   3a5738a217b175ff0b8420698b1cf41a
#
_cell.length_a   1.000
_cell.length_b   1.000
_cell.length_c   1.000
_cell.angle_alpha   90.00
_cell.angle_beta   90.00
_cell.angle_gamma   90.00
#
_symmetry.space_group_name_H-M   'P 1'
#
loop_
_entity.id
_entity.type
_entity.pdbx_description
1 polymer ?
#
loop_
_entity_poly.entity_id
_entity_poly.type
_entity_poly.pdbx_seq_one_letter_code
_entity_poly.pdbx_strand_id
1 'polypeptide(L)'
;MADDSGISWSVDTHEHRDHSTDWYWGLGLLAIAGAVLALFFGNLLFAVIIVMAAGSIGVLALRGPSEHAVRLTDRGLAMDGTLYRWSAVESFWIEDERALPAGREPRLFVSTKGVLHPQLVIPLGDKTRALSVRNYLRRHAREEEQQAHLGEHLAELFGL
;
A
#
# COMPACT_ATOMS: atom_id res chain seq x y z
N MET A 1 6.59 -32.40 -11.43
CA MET A 1 7.04 -31.29 -10.58
C MET A 1 7.56 -30.24 -11.54
N ALA A 2 6.75 -29.24 -11.86
CA ALA A 2 7.21 -28.12 -12.67
C ALA A 2 8.06 -27.25 -11.76
N ASP A 3 9.29 -27.07 -12.15
CA ASP A 3 10.24 -26.14 -11.54
C ASP A 3 9.67 -24.73 -11.73
N ASP A 4 8.98 -24.25 -10.70
CA ASP A 4 8.39 -22.90 -10.69
C ASP A 4 9.53 -21.92 -10.39
N SER A 5 10.35 -21.66 -11.41
CA SER A 5 11.47 -20.69 -11.36
C SER A 5 10.99 -19.26 -11.22
N GLY A 6 9.99 -19.07 -10.37
CA GLY A 6 9.38 -17.78 -10.06
C GLY A 6 10.23 -16.97 -9.07
N ILE A 7 10.30 -15.66 -9.27
CA ILE A 7 10.87 -14.74 -8.29
C ILE A 7 9.82 -14.50 -7.22
N SER A 8 10.11 -14.81 -5.95
CA SER A 8 9.21 -14.57 -4.83
C SER A 8 9.88 -13.71 -3.77
N TRP A 9 9.11 -12.79 -3.20
CA TRP A 9 9.54 -11.98 -2.06
C TRP A 9 8.33 -11.57 -1.22
N SER A 10 8.56 -11.26 0.04
CA SER A 10 7.57 -10.61 0.90
C SER A 10 7.81 -9.11 0.89
N VAL A 11 6.73 -8.36 0.98
CA VAL A 11 6.74 -6.91 0.99
C VAL A 11 5.88 -6.43 2.15
N ASP A 12 6.45 -5.55 2.95
CA ASP A 12 5.66 -4.72 3.86
C ASP A 12 5.10 -3.55 3.05
N THR A 13 3.79 -3.56 2.80
CA THR A 13 3.14 -2.60 1.88
C THR A 13 3.01 -1.20 2.47
N HIS A 14 3.30 -1.05 3.74
CA HIS A 14 3.31 0.25 4.39
C HIS A 14 4.64 0.46 5.11
N GLU A 15 5.28 1.58 4.86
CA GLU A 15 6.14 2.20 5.85
C GLU A 15 5.29 2.35 7.13
N HIS A 16 5.30 1.29 7.96
CA HIS A 16 4.56 1.31 9.21
C HIS A 16 5.15 2.45 10.04
N ARG A 17 4.48 3.57 10.01
CA ARG A 17 4.74 4.63 10.97
C ARG A 17 4.18 4.13 12.29
N ASP A 18 5.04 3.50 13.09
CA ASP A 18 4.71 3.16 14.47
C ASP A 18 4.18 4.41 15.14
N HIS A 19 2.87 4.47 15.30
CA HIS A 19 2.26 5.56 16.04
C HIS A 19 2.73 5.47 17.49
N SER A 20 3.38 6.54 17.97
CA SER A 20 3.84 6.58 19.36
C SER A 20 2.66 6.40 20.31
N THR A 21 2.92 5.88 21.51
CA THR A 21 1.91 5.78 22.58
C THR A 21 1.22 7.14 22.80
N ASP A 22 1.95 8.23 22.67
CA ASP A 22 1.42 9.60 22.83
C ASP A 22 0.37 9.95 21.78
N TRP A 23 0.47 9.41 20.56
CA TRP A 23 -0.53 9.59 19.52
C TRP A 23 -1.89 9.00 19.92
N TYR A 24 -1.89 7.79 20.51
CA TYR A 24 -3.13 7.15 20.99
C TYR A 24 -3.75 7.93 22.16
N TRP A 25 -2.92 8.44 23.06
CA TRP A 25 -3.38 9.33 24.13
C TRP A 25 -3.96 10.62 23.58
N GLY A 26 -3.32 11.24 22.59
CA GLY A 26 -3.81 12.43 21.90
C GLY A 26 -5.16 12.21 21.23
N LEU A 27 -5.31 11.10 20.49
CA LEU A 27 -6.57 10.72 19.85
C LEU A 27 -7.68 10.51 20.88
N GLY A 28 -7.40 9.79 21.99
CA GLY A 28 -8.35 9.53 23.06
C GLY A 28 -8.81 10.81 23.75
N LEU A 29 -7.89 11.68 24.13
CA LEU A 29 -8.20 12.97 24.76
C LEU A 29 -9.03 13.87 23.84
N LEU A 30 -8.68 13.94 22.56
CA LEU A 30 -9.43 14.73 21.57
C LEU A 30 -10.86 14.20 21.40
N ALA A 31 -11.01 12.87 21.33
CA ALA A 31 -12.32 12.24 21.23
C ALA A 31 -13.20 12.49 22.47
N ILE A 32 -12.64 12.37 23.67
CA ILE A 32 -13.34 12.65 24.92
C ILE A 32 -13.77 14.12 24.98
N ALA A 33 -12.85 15.05 24.70
CA ALA A 33 -13.17 16.48 24.73
C ALA A 33 -14.26 16.84 23.70
N GLY A 34 -14.17 16.30 22.49
CA GLY A 34 -15.17 16.50 21.44
C GLY A 34 -16.54 15.92 21.81
N ALA A 35 -16.57 14.71 22.38
CA ALA A 35 -17.81 14.07 22.80
C ALA A 35 -18.48 14.83 23.96
N VAL A 36 -17.72 15.27 24.95
CA VAL A 36 -18.23 16.10 26.07
C VAL A 36 -18.80 17.41 25.55
N LEU A 37 -18.09 18.06 24.63
CA LEU A 37 -18.57 19.30 24.00
C LEU A 37 -19.87 19.07 23.22
N ALA A 38 -19.97 17.98 22.46
CA ALA A 38 -21.18 17.62 21.72
C ALA A 38 -22.37 17.37 22.67
N LEU A 39 -22.13 16.69 23.80
CA LEU A 39 -23.15 16.50 24.84
C LEU A 39 -23.57 17.81 25.48
N PHE A 40 -22.63 18.73 25.72
CA PHE A 40 -22.95 20.05 26.29
C PHE A 40 -23.89 20.86 25.37
N PHE A 41 -23.73 20.71 24.05
CA PHE A 41 -24.65 21.30 23.07
C PHE A 41 -25.94 20.47 22.84
N GLY A 42 -26.17 19.44 23.64
CA GLY A 42 -27.37 18.60 23.54
C GLY A 42 -27.37 17.65 22.33
N ASN A 43 -26.24 17.45 21.66
CA ASN A 43 -26.14 16.62 20.46
C ASN A 43 -25.54 15.23 20.79
N LEU A 44 -26.37 14.36 21.34
CA LEU A 44 -25.98 12.99 21.70
C LEU A 44 -25.51 12.18 20.49
N LEU A 45 -26.20 12.33 19.34
CA LEU A 45 -25.85 11.57 18.14
C LEU A 45 -24.43 11.93 17.66
N PHE A 46 -24.09 13.20 17.69
CA PHE A 46 -22.76 13.66 17.28
C PHE A 46 -21.67 13.17 18.25
N ALA A 47 -21.95 13.13 19.55
CA ALA A 47 -21.02 12.54 20.54
C ALA A 47 -20.73 11.06 20.23
N VAL A 48 -21.77 10.27 19.91
CA VAL A 48 -21.63 8.85 19.53
C VAL A 48 -20.78 8.72 18.26
N ILE A 49 -21.01 9.57 17.24
CA ILE A 49 -20.24 9.55 16.00
C ILE A 49 -18.74 9.81 16.27
N ILE A 50 -18.42 10.80 17.13
CA ILE A 50 -17.03 11.11 17.50
C ILE A 50 -16.34 9.90 18.13
N VAL A 51 -17.01 9.25 19.10
CA VAL A 51 -16.46 8.06 19.78
C VAL A 51 -16.27 6.89 18.81
N MET A 52 -17.26 6.65 17.95
CA MET A 52 -17.19 5.60 16.92
C MET A 52 -16.05 5.85 15.93
N ALA A 53 -15.90 7.09 15.47
CA ALA A 53 -14.83 7.48 14.54
C ALA A 53 -13.45 7.29 15.18
N ALA A 54 -13.26 7.79 16.41
CA ALA A 54 -12.00 7.64 17.13
C ALA A 54 -11.67 6.16 17.41
N GLY A 55 -12.67 5.36 17.79
CA GLY A 55 -12.52 3.92 17.98
C GLY A 55 -12.11 3.22 16.68
N SER A 56 -12.74 3.56 15.55
CA SER A 56 -12.41 3.00 14.23
C SER A 56 -10.98 3.33 13.81
N ILE A 57 -10.55 4.59 13.99
CA ILE A 57 -9.18 5.03 13.73
C ILE A 57 -8.19 4.29 14.63
N GLY A 58 -8.49 4.17 15.92
CA GLY A 58 -7.66 3.44 16.88
C GLY A 58 -7.48 1.97 16.50
N VAL A 59 -8.56 1.28 16.11
CA VAL A 59 -8.51 -0.13 15.66
C VAL A 59 -7.70 -0.25 14.36
N LEU A 60 -7.86 0.68 13.43
CA LEU A 60 -7.11 0.68 12.18
C LEU A 60 -5.61 0.89 12.43
N ALA A 61 -5.26 1.81 13.33
CA ALA A 61 -3.88 2.09 13.71
C ALA A 61 -3.19 0.93 14.47
N LEU A 62 -3.98 0.08 15.15
CA LEU A 62 -3.47 -1.14 15.81
C LEU A 62 -3.24 -2.31 14.83
N ARG A 63 -3.77 -2.24 13.60
CA ARG A 63 -3.48 -3.24 12.58
C ARG A 63 -2.04 -3.06 12.15
N GLY A 64 -1.19 -4.00 12.52
CA GLY A 64 0.21 -4.02 12.14
C GLY A 64 0.42 -4.14 10.62
N PRO A 65 1.66 -4.04 10.15
CA PRO A 65 2.01 -4.20 8.75
C PRO A 65 1.50 -5.55 8.24
N SER A 66 0.81 -5.54 7.11
CA SER A 66 0.44 -6.77 6.43
C SER A 66 1.59 -7.15 5.52
N GLU A 67 2.24 -8.28 5.81
CA GLU A 67 3.20 -8.86 4.88
C GLU A 67 2.45 -9.39 3.67
N HIS A 68 2.73 -8.85 2.51
CA HIS A 68 2.17 -9.32 1.25
C HIS A 68 3.19 -10.20 0.53
N ALA A 69 2.82 -11.46 0.31
CA ALA A 69 3.64 -12.37 -0.48
C ALA A 69 3.44 -12.10 -1.97
N VAL A 70 4.50 -11.66 -2.62
CA VAL A 70 4.52 -11.43 -4.07
C VAL A 70 5.31 -12.54 -4.76
N ARG A 71 4.75 -13.08 -5.84
CA ARG A 71 5.39 -14.12 -6.64
C ARG A 71 5.16 -13.87 -8.13
N LEU A 72 6.24 -13.83 -8.88
CA LEU A 72 6.21 -13.82 -10.34
C LEU A 72 6.28 -15.26 -10.84
N THR A 73 5.32 -15.66 -11.64
CA THR A 73 5.23 -16.99 -12.24
C THR A 73 5.04 -16.88 -13.75
N ASP A 74 5.25 -17.96 -14.50
CA ASP A 74 4.99 -17.97 -15.95
C ASP A 74 3.52 -17.67 -16.29
N ARG A 75 2.60 -17.84 -15.35
CA ARG A 75 1.17 -17.58 -15.52
C ARG A 75 0.75 -16.14 -15.23
N GLY A 76 1.54 -15.43 -14.42
CA GLY A 76 1.20 -14.07 -13.97
C GLY A 76 1.89 -13.68 -12.68
N LEU A 77 1.51 -12.50 -12.20
CA LEU A 77 1.86 -11.97 -10.90
C LEU A 77 0.86 -12.50 -9.86
N ALA A 78 1.32 -13.19 -8.85
CA ALA A 78 0.51 -13.58 -7.71
C ALA A 78 0.83 -12.67 -6.52
N MET A 79 -0.21 -12.13 -5.89
CA MET A 79 -0.13 -11.31 -4.68
C MET A 79 -1.23 -11.77 -3.73
N ASP A 80 -0.87 -12.19 -2.51
CA ASP A 80 -1.81 -12.67 -1.48
C ASP A 80 -2.80 -13.73 -1.96
N GLY A 81 -2.32 -14.67 -2.78
CA GLY A 81 -3.15 -15.73 -3.34
C GLY A 81 -3.99 -15.30 -4.55
N THR A 82 -4.03 -14.01 -4.90
CA THR A 82 -4.68 -13.53 -6.12
C THR A 82 -3.70 -13.56 -7.28
N LEU A 83 -4.07 -14.27 -8.36
CA LEU A 83 -3.26 -14.37 -9.57
C LEU A 83 -3.72 -13.36 -10.63
N TYR A 84 -2.88 -12.39 -10.93
CA TYR A 84 -3.01 -11.46 -12.05
C TYR A 84 -2.32 -12.06 -13.27
N ARG A 85 -3.09 -12.64 -14.19
CA ARG A 85 -2.53 -13.27 -15.41
C ARG A 85 -1.86 -12.21 -16.29
N TRP A 86 -0.79 -12.59 -17.00
CA TRP A 86 -0.09 -11.69 -17.92
C TRP A 86 -1.01 -11.09 -19.00
N SER A 87 -2.05 -11.83 -19.42
CA SER A 87 -3.07 -11.31 -20.35
C SER A 87 -3.89 -10.15 -19.81
N ALA A 88 -3.99 -10.02 -18.48
CA ALA A 88 -4.68 -8.93 -17.79
C ALA A 88 -3.74 -7.78 -17.43
N VAL A 89 -2.43 -7.97 -17.50
CA VAL A 89 -1.43 -6.91 -17.31
C VAL A 89 -1.32 -6.11 -18.60
N GLU A 90 -1.40 -4.80 -18.50
CA GLU A 90 -1.26 -3.86 -19.62
C GLU A 90 0.18 -3.41 -19.79
N SER A 91 0.74 -2.87 -18.72
CA SER A 91 2.11 -2.37 -18.68
C SER A 91 2.67 -2.44 -17.26
N PHE A 92 3.98 -2.29 -17.14
CA PHE A 92 4.66 -2.16 -15.86
C PHE A 92 5.72 -1.06 -15.92
N TRP A 93 6.06 -0.54 -14.76
CA TRP A 93 7.15 0.41 -14.59
C TRP A 93 7.91 0.13 -13.30
N ILE A 94 9.22 0.26 -13.34
CA ILE A 94 10.06 0.23 -12.14
C ILE A 94 10.75 1.58 -12.02
N GLU A 95 10.59 2.22 -10.88
CA GLU A 95 11.23 3.51 -10.60
C GLU A 95 12.75 3.44 -10.84
N ASP A 96 13.28 4.48 -11.50
CA ASP A 96 14.73 4.56 -11.70
C ASP A 96 15.39 4.96 -10.39
N GLU A 97 16.25 4.09 -9.90
CA GLU A 97 17.01 4.29 -8.67
C GLU A 97 17.84 5.58 -8.65
N ARG A 98 18.25 6.06 -9.84
CA ARG A 98 19.03 7.30 -9.96
C ARG A 98 18.21 8.55 -9.69
N ALA A 99 16.89 8.45 -9.82
CA ALA A 99 15.95 9.53 -9.57
C ALA A 99 15.38 9.50 -8.14
N LEU A 100 15.62 8.40 -7.39
CA LEU A 100 15.08 8.24 -6.04
C LEU A 100 15.90 9.02 -5.01
N PRO A 101 15.25 9.66 -4.03
CA PRO A 101 15.90 10.21 -2.86
C PRO A 101 16.72 9.15 -2.10
N ALA A 102 17.78 9.55 -1.43
CA ALA A 102 18.58 8.63 -0.63
C ALA A 102 17.74 7.94 0.44
N GLY A 103 17.76 6.60 0.45
CA GLY A 103 17.02 5.78 1.41
C GLY A 103 15.64 5.33 0.95
N ARG A 104 15.17 5.76 -0.21
CA ARG A 104 13.91 5.25 -0.78
C ARG A 104 14.14 3.97 -1.58
N GLU A 105 13.27 2.98 -1.35
CA GLU A 105 13.32 1.73 -2.07
C GLU A 105 12.63 1.86 -3.44
N PRO A 106 13.14 1.16 -4.48
CA PRO A 106 12.51 1.14 -5.79
C PRO A 106 11.15 0.43 -5.72
N ARG A 107 10.16 0.98 -6.42
CA ARG A 107 8.80 0.44 -6.49
C ARG A 107 8.51 -0.07 -7.90
N LEU A 108 7.77 -1.16 -7.96
CA LEU A 108 7.19 -1.73 -9.18
C LEU A 108 5.74 -1.27 -9.29
N PHE A 109 5.40 -0.62 -10.37
CA PHE A 109 4.05 -0.26 -10.76
C PHE A 109 3.55 -1.25 -11.80
N VAL A 110 2.38 -1.81 -11.60
CA VAL A 110 1.76 -2.73 -12.56
C VAL A 110 0.35 -2.23 -12.86
N SER A 111 0.12 -1.87 -14.13
CA SER A 111 -1.21 -1.52 -14.62
C SER A 111 -1.90 -2.74 -15.16
N THR A 112 -3.16 -2.91 -14.78
CA THR A 112 -4.00 -3.99 -15.27
C THR A 112 -5.09 -3.45 -16.21
N LYS A 113 -5.50 -4.25 -17.19
CA LYS A 113 -6.56 -3.90 -18.15
C LYS A 113 -7.90 -3.82 -17.44
N GLY A 114 -8.61 -2.69 -17.60
CA GLY A 114 -9.95 -2.48 -17.07
C GLY A 114 -10.14 -1.09 -16.45
N VAL A 115 -11.39 -0.61 -16.41
CA VAL A 115 -11.74 0.76 -15.98
C VAL A 115 -11.69 0.92 -14.45
N LEU A 116 -11.73 -0.15 -13.68
CA LEU A 116 -11.82 -0.16 -12.22
C LEU A 116 -10.67 -0.93 -11.54
N HIS A 117 -9.61 -1.27 -12.30
CA HIS A 117 -8.49 -1.97 -11.68
C HIS A 117 -7.45 -0.97 -11.17
N PRO A 118 -7.17 -0.99 -9.88
CA PRO A 118 -6.17 -0.12 -9.29
C PRO A 118 -4.78 -0.49 -9.85
N GLN A 119 -3.95 0.51 -10.00
CA GLN A 119 -2.53 0.32 -10.23
C GLN A 119 -1.94 -0.38 -9.00
N LEU A 120 -1.28 -1.51 -9.20
CA LEU A 120 -0.58 -2.20 -8.13
C LEU A 120 0.78 -1.56 -7.92
N VAL A 121 1.06 -1.13 -6.69
CA VAL A 121 2.35 -0.57 -6.31
C VAL A 121 3.03 -1.52 -5.34
N ILE A 122 4.18 -2.06 -5.74
CA ILE A 122 4.86 -3.13 -5.03
C ILE A 122 6.29 -2.69 -4.74
N PRO A 123 6.66 -2.47 -3.48
CA PRO A 123 8.05 -2.22 -3.09
C PRO A 123 8.94 -3.41 -3.47
N LEU A 124 10.14 -3.13 -3.93
CA LEU A 124 11.08 -4.18 -4.35
C LEU A 124 12.16 -4.49 -3.31
N GLY A 125 12.33 -3.60 -2.33
CA GLY A 125 13.26 -3.74 -1.20
C GLY A 125 14.73 -3.64 -1.59
N ASP A 126 15.17 -4.28 -2.65
CA ASP A 126 16.58 -4.34 -3.06
C ASP A 126 16.76 -4.02 -4.55
N LYS A 127 17.86 -3.34 -4.86
CA LYS A 127 18.30 -2.97 -6.23
C LYS A 127 18.54 -4.17 -7.11
N THR A 128 19.18 -5.20 -6.58
CA THR A 128 19.47 -6.44 -7.31
C THR A 128 18.17 -7.13 -7.71
N ARG A 129 17.17 -7.09 -6.82
CA ARG A 129 15.83 -7.61 -7.07
C ARG A 129 15.12 -6.80 -8.16
N ALA A 130 15.23 -5.46 -8.13
CA ALA A 130 14.64 -4.59 -9.14
C ALA A 130 15.10 -4.95 -10.55
N LEU A 131 16.39 -5.19 -10.75
CA LEU A 131 16.95 -5.61 -12.05
C LEU A 131 16.45 -7.00 -12.48
N SER A 132 16.40 -7.95 -11.55
CA SER A 132 15.94 -9.31 -11.83
C SER A 132 14.46 -9.32 -12.22
N VAL A 133 13.63 -8.58 -11.47
CA VAL A 133 12.20 -8.39 -11.72
C VAL A 133 11.96 -7.69 -13.07
N ARG A 134 12.70 -6.62 -13.37
CA ARG A 134 12.62 -5.91 -14.66
C ARG A 134 12.91 -6.84 -15.83
N ASN A 135 13.98 -7.63 -15.76
CA ASN A 135 14.36 -8.56 -16.80
C ASN A 135 13.32 -9.68 -16.99
N TYR A 136 12.68 -10.12 -15.91
CA TYR A 136 11.61 -11.10 -15.97
C TYR A 136 10.35 -10.51 -16.62
N LEU A 137 9.91 -9.33 -16.17
CA LEU A 137 8.69 -8.68 -16.62
C LEU A 137 8.73 -8.27 -18.08
N ARG A 138 9.87 -7.82 -18.59
CA ARG A 138 10.07 -7.46 -20.02
C ARG A 138 9.75 -8.60 -21.00
N ARG A 139 9.75 -9.83 -20.55
CA ARG A 139 9.38 -11.00 -21.37
C ARG A 139 7.86 -11.17 -21.49
N HIS A 140 7.09 -10.57 -20.57
CA HIS A 140 5.67 -10.83 -20.43
C HIS A 140 4.78 -9.60 -20.61
N ALA A 141 5.30 -8.40 -20.34
CA ALA A 141 4.55 -7.15 -20.38
C ALA A 141 5.42 -6.02 -20.94
N ARG A 142 4.76 -4.95 -21.43
CA ARG A 142 5.42 -3.76 -21.94
C ARG A 142 5.87 -2.88 -20.77
N GLU A 143 7.09 -2.36 -20.83
CA GLU A 143 7.59 -1.37 -19.88
C GLU A 143 7.18 0.03 -20.37
N GLU A 144 6.36 0.73 -19.60
CA GLU A 144 5.89 2.09 -19.86
C GLU A 144 5.99 2.91 -18.59
N GLU A 145 6.56 4.10 -18.69
CA GLU A 145 6.69 4.99 -17.52
C GLU A 145 5.33 5.33 -16.93
N GLN A 146 5.18 5.05 -15.64
CA GLN A 146 3.95 5.28 -14.90
C GLN A 146 4.26 6.14 -13.68
N GLN A 147 3.40 7.11 -13.41
CA GLN A 147 3.47 7.92 -12.20
C GLN A 147 2.41 7.44 -11.22
N ALA A 148 2.73 7.50 -9.92
CA ALA A 148 1.76 7.25 -8.88
C ALA A 148 0.54 8.16 -9.05
N HIS A 149 -0.65 7.59 -8.95
CA HIS A 149 -1.88 8.39 -9.05
C HIS A 149 -1.97 9.41 -7.92
N LEU A 150 -2.59 10.57 -8.20
CA LEU A 150 -2.79 11.67 -7.24
C LEU A 150 -3.39 11.21 -5.89
N GLY A 151 -4.13 10.10 -5.87
CA GLY A 151 -4.68 9.51 -4.64
C GLY A 151 -3.60 8.99 -3.68
N GLU A 152 -2.48 8.50 -4.18
CA GLU A 152 -1.36 8.03 -3.37
C GLU A 152 -0.61 9.20 -2.72
N HIS A 153 -0.43 10.31 -3.45
CA HIS A 153 0.12 11.55 -2.89
C HIS A 153 -0.76 12.14 -1.78
N LEU A 154 -2.09 12.00 -1.89
CA LEU A 154 -3.01 12.43 -0.84
C LEU A 154 -2.93 11.51 0.38
N ALA A 155 -2.82 10.20 0.19
CA ALA A 155 -2.65 9.25 1.29
C ALA A 155 -1.33 9.49 2.06
N GLU A 156 -0.21 9.71 1.35
CA GLU A 156 1.06 10.10 1.96
C GLU A 156 0.96 11.43 2.75
N LEU A 157 0.23 12.42 2.23
CA LEU A 157 0.04 13.72 2.88
C LEU A 157 -0.74 13.59 4.19
N PHE A 158 -1.70 12.69 4.25
CA PHE A 158 -2.53 12.42 5.43
C PHE A 158 -1.95 11.34 6.35
N GLY A 159 -0.83 10.69 5.96
CA GLY A 159 -0.18 9.64 6.75
C GLY A 159 -1.01 8.36 6.88
N LEU A 160 -1.84 8.07 5.87
CA LEU A 160 -2.70 6.88 5.78
C LEU A 160 -2.06 5.81 4.89
#